data_d25ede1425f0911ab2429b441b2f6ee9
#
_entry.id   d25ede1425f0911ab2429b441b2f6ee9
#
_cell.length_a   1.000
_cell.length_b   1.000
_cell.length_c   1.000
_cell.angle_alpha   90.00
_cell.angle_beta   90.00
_cell.angle_gamma   90.00
#
_symmetry.space_group_name_H-M   'P 1'
#
loop_
_entity.id
_entity.type
_entity.pdbx_description
1 polymer ?
#
loop_
_entity_poly.entity_id
_entity_poly.type
_entity_poly.pdbx_seq_one_letter_code
_entity_poly.pdbx_strand_id
1 'polypeptide(L)'
;MLITITNEGKVQVTLAPTTAAGNAATLDGVPVWTVTAGDATIEVSEDGLSCMLISGAADVNSKVEVTADADLGEGVVSLTDVIDLAVVPASASQLGLQVGAPVLK
;
A
#
# COMPACT_ATOMS: atom_id res chain seq x y z
N MET A 1 6.67 8.66 -0.97
CA MET A 1 5.29 8.83 -0.42
C MET A 1 5.21 8.11 0.92
N LEU A 2 4.71 8.77 1.93
CA LEU A 2 4.49 8.17 3.25
C LEU A 2 3.01 7.87 3.43
N ILE A 3 2.70 6.63 3.81
CA ILE A 3 1.35 6.19 4.15
C ILE A 3 1.40 5.61 5.56
N THR A 4 0.45 6.00 6.40
CA THR A 4 0.33 5.48 7.76
C THR A 4 -0.99 4.76 7.92
N ILE A 5 -0.94 3.51 8.35
CA ILE A 5 -2.13 2.69 8.65
C ILE A 5 -1.94 1.96 9.97
N THR A 6 -3.02 1.43 10.53
CA THR A 6 -2.92 0.57 11.71
C THR A 6 -2.60 -0.86 11.31
N ASN A 7 -2.19 -1.68 12.27
CA ASN A 7 -1.93 -3.10 12.04
C ASN A 7 -3.20 -3.93 11.76
N GLU A 8 -4.36 -3.32 11.77
CA GLU A 8 -5.63 -3.94 11.35
C GLU A 8 -6.01 -3.58 9.92
N GLY A 9 -5.27 -2.67 9.28
CA GLY A 9 -5.70 -2.04 8.04
C GLY A 9 -4.98 -2.55 6.80
N LYS A 10 -5.59 -2.23 5.68
CA LYS A 10 -5.00 -2.31 4.35
C LYS A 10 -5.43 -1.08 3.56
N VAL A 11 -4.63 -0.72 2.57
CA VAL A 11 -4.91 0.46 1.75
C VAL A 11 -4.60 0.17 0.29
N GLN A 12 -5.45 0.64 -0.60
CA GLN A 12 -5.23 0.53 -2.04
C GLN A 12 -4.47 1.75 -2.55
N VAL A 13 -3.44 1.50 -3.36
CA VAL A 13 -2.70 2.52 -4.08
C VAL A 13 -2.91 2.31 -5.56
N THR A 14 -3.23 3.37 -6.27
CA THR A 14 -3.49 3.34 -7.71
C THR A 14 -2.52 4.26 -8.42
N LEU A 15 -1.97 3.79 -9.54
CA LEU A 15 -1.13 4.61 -10.41
C LEU A 15 -2.01 5.46 -11.33
N ALA A 16 -1.65 6.71 -11.47
CA ALA A 16 -2.26 7.63 -12.43
C ALA A 16 -1.15 8.33 -13.22
N PRO A 17 -0.50 7.64 -14.18
CA PRO A 17 0.62 8.21 -14.91
C PRO A 17 0.21 9.45 -15.68
N THR A 18 1.10 10.44 -15.69
CA THR A 18 0.88 11.69 -16.41
C THR A 18 2.11 12.08 -17.22
N THR A 19 1.88 12.84 -18.29
CA THR A 19 2.93 13.47 -19.06
C THR A 19 3.46 14.70 -18.31
N ALA A 20 4.57 15.26 -18.80
CA ALA A 20 5.12 16.49 -18.24
C ALA A 20 4.13 17.66 -18.28
N ALA A 21 3.19 17.68 -19.21
CA ALA A 21 2.13 18.69 -19.29
C ALA A 21 0.92 18.39 -18.37
N GLY A 22 0.94 17.29 -17.62
CA GLY A 22 -0.13 16.93 -16.69
C GLY A 22 -1.29 16.16 -17.32
N ASN A 23 -1.16 15.72 -18.57
CA ASN A 23 -2.18 14.90 -19.24
C ASN A 23 -2.01 13.42 -18.87
N ALA A 24 -3.12 12.67 -18.94
CA ALA A 24 -3.06 11.23 -18.72
C ALA A 24 -2.07 10.56 -19.68
N ALA A 25 -1.26 9.65 -19.16
CA ALA A 25 -0.26 8.92 -19.91
C ALA A 25 -0.47 7.42 -19.80
N THR A 26 0.07 6.68 -20.78
CA THR A 26 0.04 5.22 -20.80
C THR A 26 1.46 4.70 -20.52
N LEU A 27 1.55 3.65 -19.73
CA LEU A 27 2.80 2.94 -19.49
C LEU A 27 2.98 1.82 -20.52
N ASP A 28 4.25 1.48 -20.81
CA ASP A 28 4.59 0.34 -21.65
C ASP A 28 4.77 -0.89 -20.74
N GLY A 29 3.87 -1.86 -20.90
CA GLY A 29 3.88 -3.07 -20.11
C GLY A 29 3.22 -2.90 -18.73
N VAL A 30 3.36 -3.92 -17.91
CA VAL A 30 2.75 -4.00 -16.59
C VAL A 30 3.73 -3.48 -15.54
N PRO A 31 3.34 -2.52 -14.70
CA PRO A 31 4.17 -2.08 -13.59
C PRO A 31 4.48 -3.23 -12.61
N VAL A 32 5.68 -3.19 -12.02
CA VAL A 32 6.15 -4.19 -11.07
C VAL A 32 6.20 -3.59 -9.67
N TRP A 33 5.53 -4.24 -8.75
CA TRP A 33 5.49 -3.85 -7.33
C TRP A 33 6.28 -4.85 -6.50
N THR A 34 7.16 -4.35 -5.64
CA THR A 34 8.05 -5.18 -4.83
C THR A 34 8.12 -4.65 -3.40
N VAL A 35 7.94 -5.51 -2.42
CA VAL A 35 8.23 -5.18 -1.01
C VAL A 35 9.73 -5.31 -0.81
N THR A 36 10.41 -4.20 -0.58
CA THR A 36 11.87 -4.15 -0.44
C THR A 36 12.35 -4.17 1.00
N ALA A 37 11.45 -3.89 1.96
CA ALA A 37 11.75 -3.95 3.39
C ALA A 37 10.46 -4.13 4.18
N GLY A 38 10.56 -4.71 5.38
CA GLY A 38 9.44 -4.91 6.29
C GLY A 38 8.66 -6.18 6.03
N ASP A 39 7.50 -6.30 6.67
CA ASP A 39 6.66 -7.50 6.66
C ASP A 39 5.27 -7.29 6.03
N ALA A 40 5.05 -6.16 5.38
CA ALA A 40 3.82 -5.93 4.63
C ALA A 40 3.67 -6.92 3.48
N THR A 41 2.44 -7.27 3.16
CA THR A 41 2.11 -8.05 1.97
C THR A 41 1.40 -7.18 0.95
N ILE A 42 1.44 -7.58 -0.32
CA ILE A 42 0.80 -6.83 -1.40
C ILE A 42 -0.04 -7.74 -2.27
N GLU A 43 -1.13 -7.18 -2.79
CA GLU A 43 -1.97 -7.81 -3.81
C GLU A 43 -2.04 -6.86 -5.00
N VAL A 44 -1.44 -7.26 -6.12
CA VAL A 44 -1.33 -6.43 -7.33
C VAL A 44 -2.46 -6.79 -8.29
N SER A 45 -3.09 -5.77 -8.90
CA SER A 45 -4.10 -5.98 -9.93
C SER A 45 -3.49 -6.60 -11.20
N GLU A 46 -4.33 -7.19 -12.06
CA GLU A 46 -3.87 -7.81 -13.30
C GLU A 46 -3.16 -6.84 -14.24
N ASP A 47 -3.61 -5.60 -14.29
CA ASP A 47 -2.99 -4.55 -15.11
C ASP A 47 -1.80 -3.87 -14.44
N GLY A 48 -1.51 -4.20 -13.17
CA GLY A 48 -0.44 -3.59 -12.40
C GLY A 48 -0.66 -2.13 -12.01
N LEU A 49 -1.81 -1.55 -12.31
CA LEU A 49 -2.10 -0.14 -12.06
C LEU A 49 -2.61 0.12 -10.65
N SER A 50 -2.95 -0.91 -9.90
CA SER A 50 -3.32 -0.79 -8.49
C SER A 50 -2.73 -1.92 -7.67
N CYS A 51 -2.52 -1.64 -6.39
CA CYS A 51 -1.94 -2.57 -5.44
C CYS A 51 -2.57 -2.35 -4.07
N MET A 52 -2.99 -3.43 -3.43
CA MET A 52 -3.44 -3.39 -2.05
C MET A 52 -2.24 -3.62 -1.15
N LEU A 53 -1.94 -2.66 -0.28
CA LEU A 53 -0.92 -2.77 0.75
C LEU A 53 -1.57 -3.27 2.03
N ILE A 54 -1.13 -4.41 2.51
CA ILE A 54 -1.69 -5.05 3.70
C ILE A 54 -0.67 -4.94 4.83
N SER A 55 -1.08 -4.34 5.94
CA SER A 55 -0.18 -4.16 7.07
C SER A 55 0.27 -5.50 7.66
N GLY A 56 1.53 -5.54 8.10
CA GLY A 56 2.07 -6.60 8.94
C GLY A 56 1.96 -6.26 10.43
N ALA A 57 3.01 -6.53 11.18
CA ALA A 57 3.05 -6.25 12.61
C ALA A 57 3.10 -4.73 12.89
N ALA A 58 2.51 -4.34 14.03
CA ALA A 58 2.60 -2.96 14.51
C ALA A 58 4.06 -2.56 14.77
N ASP A 59 4.37 -1.29 14.51
CA ASP A 59 5.71 -0.71 14.65
C ASP A 59 6.76 -1.28 13.69
N VAL A 60 6.37 -2.12 12.74
CA VAL A 60 7.23 -2.58 11.65
C VAL A 60 6.87 -1.79 10.40
N ASN A 61 7.78 -0.92 9.97
CA ASN A 61 7.61 -0.14 8.76
C ASN A 61 8.07 -0.94 7.55
N SER A 62 7.36 -0.76 6.45
CA SER A 62 7.65 -1.45 5.20
C SER A 62 7.94 -0.47 4.08
N LYS A 63 8.69 -0.92 3.08
CA LYS A 63 8.91 -0.17 1.85
C LYS A 63 8.41 -0.98 0.68
N VAL A 64 7.66 -0.32 -0.19
CA VAL A 64 7.16 -0.90 -1.43
C VAL A 64 7.66 -0.06 -2.59
N GLU A 65 8.31 -0.70 -3.53
CA GLU A 65 8.82 -0.05 -4.73
C GLU A 65 7.96 -0.44 -5.92
N VAL A 66 7.59 0.53 -6.74
CA VAL A 66 6.93 0.30 -8.02
C VAL A 66 7.80 0.82 -9.14
N THR A 67 7.99 0.00 -10.16
CA THR A 67 8.78 0.33 -11.34
C THR A 67 7.94 0.11 -12.59
N ALA A 68 7.98 1.05 -13.50
CA ALA A 68 7.25 1.00 -14.75
C ALA A 68 8.08 1.58 -15.89
N ASP A 69 7.82 1.12 -17.13
CA ASP A 69 8.42 1.66 -18.32
C ASP A 69 7.52 2.77 -18.88
N ALA A 70 8.08 3.95 -18.99
CA ALA A 70 7.37 5.13 -19.52
C ALA A 70 7.60 5.37 -21.01
N ASP A 71 8.43 4.54 -21.66
CA ASP A 71 8.72 4.68 -23.08
C ASP A 71 7.84 3.77 -23.92
N LEU A 72 7.07 4.37 -24.82
CA LEU A 72 6.16 3.67 -25.72
C LEU A 72 6.86 3.30 -27.04
N GLY A 73 7.85 2.40 -26.99
CA GLY A 73 8.33 1.73 -28.17
C GLY A 73 9.71 2.13 -28.70
N GLU A 74 10.44 3.05 -28.07
CA GLU A 74 11.78 3.47 -28.53
C GLU A 74 12.91 3.11 -27.55
N GLY A 75 12.66 2.20 -26.63
CA GLY A 75 13.59 1.80 -25.60
C GLY A 75 12.91 1.65 -24.26
N VAL A 76 13.66 1.71 -23.18
CA VAL A 76 13.12 1.60 -21.82
C VAL A 76 13.46 2.85 -21.05
N VAL A 77 12.45 3.57 -20.59
CA VAL A 77 12.58 4.67 -19.63
C VAL A 77 11.92 4.24 -18.34
N SER A 78 12.72 3.70 -17.43
CA SER A 78 12.21 3.23 -16.14
C SER A 78 11.88 4.39 -15.23
N LEU A 79 10.65 4.40 -14.74
CA LEU A 79 10.21 5.26 -13.65
C LEU A 79 10.06 4.41 -12.39
N THR A 80 10.63 4.87 -11.29
CA THR A 80 10.56 4.17 -10.01
C THR A 80 10.04 5.12 -8.95
N ASP A 81 9.11 4.63 -8.14
CA ASP A 81 8.62 5.35 -6.98
C ASP A 81 8.61 4.42 -5.76
N VAL A 82 8.73 5.00 -4.58
CA VAL A 82 8.82 4.26 -3.32
C VAL A 82 7.73 4.73 -2.38
N ILE A 83 7.04 3.77 -1.77
CA ILE A 83 6.06 4.01 -0.72
C ILE A 83 6.69 3.58 0.61
N ASP A 84 6.75 4.50 1.56
CA ASP A 84 7.07 4.19 2.94
C ASP A 84 5.76 3.94 3.69
N LEU A 85 5.56 2.70 4.12
CA LEU A 85 4.36 2.30 4.85
C LEU A 85 4.68 2.23 6.34
N ALA A 86 4.16 3.17 7.10
CA ALA A 86 4.25 3.17 8.56
C ALA A 86 3.05 2.44 9.14
N VAL A 87 3.30 1.45 10.00
CA VAL A 87 2.26 0.67 10.65
C VAL A 87 2.27 0.99 12.13
N VAL A 88 1.16 1.53 12.62
CA VAL A 88 0.98 1.89 14.01
C VAL A 88 0.03 0.91 14.71
N PRO A 89 0.13 0.73 16.05
CA PRO A 89 -0.79 -0.14 16.75
C PRO A 89 -2.23 0.36 16.65
N ALA A 90 -3.17 -0.57 16.44
CA ALA A 90 -4.59 -0.29 16.58
C ALA A 90 -4.92 -0.28 18.06
N SER A 91 -5.06 0.91 18.63
CA SER A 91 -5.33 1.08 20.04
C SER A 91 -6.81 0.95 20.35
N ALA A 92 -7.13 0.36 21.50
CA ALA A 92 -8.50 0.34 21.98
C ALA A 92 -9.02 1.78 22.17
N SER A 93 -10.20 2.06 21.63
CA SER A 93 -10.88 3.36 21.78
C SER A 93 -12.09 3.27 22.70
N GLN A 94 -12.54 2.06 23.01
CA GLN A 94 -13.67 1.77 23.91
C GLN A 94 -13.29 0.60 24.79
N LEU A 95 -13.76 0.62 26.05
CA LEU A 95 -13.47 -0.48 26.97
C LEU A 95 -14.35 -1.70 26.72
N GLY A 96 -15.53 -1.52 26.12
CA GLY A 96 -16.41 -2.64 25.79
C GLY A 96 -16.96 -3.32 27.04
N LEU A 97 -17.46 -2.54 28.01
CA LEU A 97 -18.04 -3.10 29.25
C LEU A 97 -19.14 -4.10 28.90
N GLN A 98 -19.04 -5.27 29.49
CA GLN A 98 -20.05 -6.31 29.37
C GLN A 98 -20.50 -6.77 30.76
N VAL A 99 -21.78 -7.07 30.89
CA VAL A 99 -22.39 -7.43 32.19
C VAL A 99 -22.75 -8.92 32.14
N GLY A 100 -22.26 -9.66 33.11
CA GLY A 100 -22.67 -11.04 33.29
C GLY A 100 -24.07 -11.14 33.88
N ALA A 101 -24.63 -12.36 33.86
CA ALA A 101 -25.92 -12.61 34.49
C ALA A 101 -25.83 -12.43 35.98
N PRO A 102 -26.82 -11.78 36.63
CA PRO A 102 -26.83 -11.67 38.09
C PRO A 102 -26.88 -13.03 38.77
N VAL A 103 -26.20 -13.16 39.90
CA VAL A 103 -26.21 -14.37 40.73
C VAL A 103 -26.53 -13.97 42.18
N LEU A 104 -27.00 -14.95 42.95
CA LEU A 104 -27.28 -14.72 44.35
C LEU A 104 -26.01 -14.47 45.17
N LYS A 105 -26.11 -13.59 46.13
CA LYS A 105 -24.99 -13.28 47.03
C LYS A 105 -24.63 -14.44 47.93
#